data_f0c0e41e2b024695960cdb561dff7454
#
_entry.id   f0c0e41e2b024695960cdb561dff7454
#
_cell.length_a   1.000
_cell.length_b   1.000
_cell.length_c   1.000
_cell.angle_alpha   90.00
_cell.angle_beta   90.00
_cell.angle_gamma   90.00
#
_symmetry.space_group_name_H-M   'P 1'
#
loop_
_entity.id
_entity.type
_entity.pdbx_description
1 polymer ?
#
loop_
_entity_poly.entity_id
_entity_poly.type
_entity_poly.pdbx_seq_one_letter_code
_entity_poly.pdbx_strand_id
1 'polypeptide(L)'
;VGSEMCIRDSCINGFRPGTGKIDAVTFSPEARVETWIQKGVEVTSLYDPMLAKLIVHGSGRADAIAKMERVLRDSRVYGITSNMQYLAALLKTETYQTGALFTGMLKDFMPQEHAIEVLDGGVQTTVQDYPGMIGYWFVGVPPCGPMDAYNFRIGNSILGNDESAPGLELTLRGGSYRFRTTVSFCITGADMKATLDGVEIPMYQVVHASAMQVLKFTDCKVGMRTYLLVAGGFDMPKIMGSSSTFIDGKFGGHNGRTLRTGDVLRLQEKCVIDSIDSMPEKYRPKPVSYTHLRA
;
A
#
# COMPACT_ATOMS: atom_id res chain seq x y z
N VAL A 1 15.02 19.07 22.12
CA VAL A 1 15.81 18.51 21.00
C VAL A 1 14.90 18.44 19.78
N GLY A 2 15.39 18.92 18.64
CA GLY A 2 14.69 18.88 17.36
C GLY A 2 15.20 17.74 16.48
N SER A 3 14.34 17.22 15.62
CA SER A 3 14.71 16.34 14.52
C SER A 3 14.10 16.89 13.22
N GLU A 4 14.89 16.96 12.17
CA GLU A 4 14.52 17.46 10.86
C GLU A 4 14.74 16.38 9.80
N MET A 5 13.75 16.12 8.97
CA MET A 5 13.81 15.17 7.86
C MET A 5 13.36 15.83 6.56
N CYS A 6 14.19 15.68 5.53
CA CYS A 6 13.90 16.17 4.19
C CYS A 6 13.28 15.08 3.35
N ILE A 7 12.02 15.25 2.94
CA ILE A 7 11.35 14.36 1.99
C ILE A 7 11.87 14.69 0.60
N ARG A 8 12.46 13.69 -0.05
CA ARG A 8 13.07 13.75 -1.39
C ARG A 8 12.65 12.54 -2.20
N ASP A 9 13.37 12.28 -3.26
CA ASP A 9 13.17 11.16 -4.16
C ASP A 9 13.48 9.79 -3.53
N SER A 10 12.89 8.73 -4.09
CA SER A 10 13.05 7.36 -3.60
C SER A 10 14.45 6.81 -3.85
N CYS A 11 14.99 6.08 -2.87
CA CYS A 11 16.28 5.40 -2.96
C CYS A 11 16.30 4.24 -3.98
N ILE A 12 15.16 3.64 -4.30
CA ILE A 12 15.05 2.48 -5.22
C ILE A 12 15.56 2.83 -6.62
N ASN A 13 15.37 4.08 -7.06
CA ASN A 13 15.83 4.54 -8.37
C ASN A 13 17.22 5.20 -8.30
N GLY A 14 18.04 4.89 -7.28
CA GLY A 14 19.34 5.50 -7.08
C GLY A 14 19.24 7.00 -6.76
N PHE A 15 18.23 7.40 -6.00
CA PHE A 15 17.94 8.80 -5.65
C PHE A 15 17.73 9.71 -6.86
N ARG A 16 17.26 9.15 -7.99
CA ARG A 16 16.85 9.94 -9.14
C ARG A 16 15.54 10.66 -8.85
N PRO A 17 15.36 11.89 -9.34
CA PRO A 17 14.15 12.66 -9.15
C PRO A 17 12.90 11.90 -9.57
N GLY A 18 11.96 11.72 -8.65
CA GLY A 18 10.62 11.26 -8.95
C GLY A 18 9.83 12.39 -9.59
N THR A 19 9.50 12.26 -10.86
CA THR A 19 8.70 13.27 -11.58
C THR A 19 7.26 12.84 -11.64
N GLY A 20 6.35 13.80 -11.65
CA GLY A 20 4.92 13.53 -11.77
C GLY A 20 4.05 14.59 -11.11
N LYS A 21 2.75 14.40 -11.22
CA LYS A 21 1.76 15.29 -10.63
C LYS A 21 1.38 14.82 -9.22
N ILE A 22 1.41 15.72 -8.25
CA ILE A 22 0.93 15.44 -6.90
C ILE A 22 -0.60 15.26 -6.92
N ASP A 23 -1.07 14.05 -6.65
CA ASP A 23 -2.51 13.76 -6.58
C ASP A 23 -3.11 14.24 -5.26
N ALA A 24 -2.40 14.01 -4.17
CA ALA A 24 -2.74 14.50 -2.84
C ALA A 24 -1.50 14.51 -1.94
N VAL A 25 -1.52 15.36 -0.92
CA VAL A 25 -0.53 15.39 0.15
C VAL A 25 -1.23 15.61 1.48
N THR A 26 -0.80 14.85 2.48
CA THR A 26 -1.24 15.00 3.86
C THR A 26 -0.02 14.87 4.76
N PHE A 27 0.21 15.85 5.60
CA PHE A 27 1.27 15.81 6.61
C PHE A 27 0.67 15.70 8.00
N SER A 28 1.36 14.97 8.88
CA SER A 28 0.97 14.86 10.28
C SER A 28 0.97 16.24 10.96
N PRO A 29 -0.06 16.56 11.75
CA PRO A 29 -0.13 17.83 12.49
C PRO A 29 0.90 17.94 13.64
N GLU A 30 1.58 16.84 14.00
CA GLU A 30 2.63 16.84 15.01
C GLU A 30 3.95 17.49 14.54
N ALA A 31 4.08 17.75 13.23
CA ALA A 31 5.28 18.36 12.66
C ALA A 31 5.05 19.79 12.20
N ARG A 32 6.09 20.64 12.36
CA ARG A 32 6.23 21.84 11.54
C ARG A 32 6.66 21.41 10.14
N VAL A 33 5.89 21.80 9.13
CA VAL A 33 6.11 21.41 7.74
C VAL A 33 6.50 22.64 6.93
N GLU A 34 7.66 22.56 6.29
CA GLU A 34 8.11 23.55 5.31
C GLU A 34 8.07 22.87 3.94
N THR A 35 7.16 23.31 3.07
CA THR A 35 6.91 22.64 1.80
C THR A 35 6.38 23.61 0.74
N TRP A 36 6.64 23.30 -0.51
CA TRP A 36 6.07 23.95 -1.68
C TRP A 36 5.07 23.07 -2.42
N ILE A 37 5.03 21.75 -2.10
CA ILE A 37 4.12 20.84 -2.79
C ILE A 37 2.70 20.95 -2.25
N GLN A 38 1.75 20.91 -3.16
CA GLN A 38 0.31 20.81 -2.89
C GLN A 38 -0.37 20.00 -3.98
N LYS A 39 -1.62 19.61 -3.75
CA LYS A 39 -2.42 18.89 -4.74
C LYS A 39 -2.41 19.63 -6.08
N GLY A 40 -2.09 18.89 -7.16
CA GLY A 40 -2.12 19.39 -8.53
C GLY A 40 -0.78 19.96 -9.03
N VAL A 41 0.20 20.16 -8.16
CA VAL A 41 1.54 20.60 -8.56
C VAL A 41 2.25 19.50 -9.33
N GLU A 42 2.94 19.88 -10.40
CA GLU A 42 3.82 18.99 -11.17
C GLU A 42 5.26 19.11 -10.67
N VAL A 43 5.80 17.97 -10.23
CA VAL A 43 7.20 17.86 -9.81
C VAL A 43 8.04 17.46 -11.02
N THR A 44 9.05 18.25 -11.33
CA THR A 44 9.96 18.05 -12.45
C THR A 44 11.38 17.79 -11.96
N SER A 45 12.23 17.21 -12.80
CA SER A 45 13.65 16.98 -12.51
C SER A 45 14.54 18.21 -12.70
N LEU A 46 13.95 19.37 -13.02
CA LEU A 46 14.69 20.59 -13.39
C LEU A 46 15.13 21.42 -12.18
N TYR A 47 14.55 21.16 -11.01
CA TYR A 47 14.79 21.92 -9.78
C TYR A 47 15.29 21.02 -8.65
N ASP A 48 15.50 21.59 -7.47
CA ASP A 48 15.91 20.86 -6.26
C ASP A 48 14.90 19.71 -5.97
N PRO A 49 15.38 18.48 -5.75
CA PRO A 49 14.53 17.31 -5.47
C PRO A 49 13.82 17.37 -4.12
N MET A 50 14.04 18.38 -3.29
CA MET A 50 13.43 18.51 -1.98
C MET A 50 11.95 18.88 -2.10
N LEU A 51 11.08 18.01 -1.61
CA LEU A 51 9.63 18.17 -1.63
C LEU A 51 9.10 18.85 -0.36
N ALA A 52 9.60 18.45 0.78
CA ALA A 52 9.18 18.97 2.08
C ALA A 52 10.27 18.75 3.12
N LYS A 53 10.22 19.58 4.17
CA LYS A 53 11.00 19.44 5.38
C LYS A 53 10.07 19.25 6.56
N LEU A 54 10.20 18.14 7.26
CA LEU A 54 9.44 17.82 8.46
C LEU A 54 10.30 18.07 9.69
N ILE A 55 9.80 18.87 10.64
CA ILE A 55 10.54 19.29 11.84
C ILE A 55 9.69 18.96 13.05
N VAL A 56 10.26 18.22 13.98
CA VAL A 56 9.65 17.91 15.27
C VAL A 56 10.51 18.36 16.43
N HIS A 57 9.89 18.65 17.54
CA HIS A 57 10.56 19.00 18.80
C HIS A 57 10.18 17.98 19.88
N GLY A 58 11.18 17.45 20.59
CA GLY A 58 11.02 16.52 21.70
C GLY A 58 11.72 17.02 22.98
N SER A 59 11.32 16.48 24.12
CA SER A 59 11.96 16.71 25.42
C SER A 59 13.41 16.16 25.44
N GLY A 60 13.67 15.12 24.64
CA GLY A 60 14.99 14.53 24.45
C GLY A 60 15.09 13.87 23.07
N ARG A 61 16.28 13.29 22.78
CA ARG A 61 16.55 12.64 21.49
C ARG A 61 15.55 11.51 21.21
N ALA A 62 15.33 10.61 22.17
CA ALA A 62 14.42 9.47 22.01
C ALA A 62 12.97 9.92 21.72
N ASP A 63 12.48 10.95 22.43
CA ASP A 63 11.15 11.52 22.19
C ASP A 63 11.05 12.18 20.81
N ALA A 64 12.08 12.90 20.38
CA ALA A 64 12.11 13.51 19.04
C ALA A 64 12.11 12.43 17.94
N ILE A 65 12.85 11.33 18.10
CA ILE A 65 12.86 10.22 17.16
C ILE A 65 11.49 9.54 17.12
N ALA A 66 10.90 9.20 18.25
CA ALA A 66 9.58 8.58 18.32
C ALA A 66 8.48 9.45 17.70
N LYS A 67 8.54 10.78 17.89
CA LYS A 67 7.64 11.73 17.20
C LYS A 67 7.86 11.72 15.70
N MET A 68 9.11 11.76 15.23
CA MET A 68 9.40 11.75 13.79
C MET A 68 8.96 10.44 13.12
N GLU A 69 9.10 9.29 13.78
CA GLU A 69 8.59 8.01 13.30
C GLU A 69 7.06 8.06 13.08
N ARG A 70 6.31 8.61 14.05
CA ARG A 70 4.85 8.79 13.89
C ARG A 70 4.53 9.76 12.76
N VAL A 71 5.22 10.89 12.68
CA VAL A 71 5.03 11.88 11.63
C VAL A 71 5.25 11.29 10.24
N LEU A 72 6.32 10.51 10.02
CA LEU A 72 6.59 9.85 8.75
C LEU A 72 5.55 8.77 8.43
N ARG A 73 5.11 8.02 9.44
CA ARG A 73 4.07 6.99 9.28
C ARG A 73 2.73 7.62 8.88
N ASP A 74 2.34 8.72 9.51
CA ASP A 74 1.03 9.34 9.34
C ASP A 74 0.98 10.31 8.15
N SER A 75 2.13 10.68 7.59
CA SER A 75 2.22 11.51 6.39
C SER A 75 2.11 10.70 5.11
N ARG A 76 1.46 11.28 4.09
CA ARG A 76 1.27 10.66 2.77
C ARG A 76 1.50 11.67 1.65
N VAL A 77 2.20 11.22 0.60
CA VAL A 77 2.34 11.93 -0.67
C VAL A 77 1.92 10.95 -1.77
N TYR A 78 0.93 11.34 -2.56
CA TYR A 78 0.38 10.53 -3.65
C TYR A 78 0.72 11.15 -5.00
N GLY A 79 0.97 10.31 -6.01
CA GLY A 79 1.27 10.72 -7.37
C GLY A 79 2.74 10.64 -7.75
N ILE A 80 3.64 10.64 -6.77
CA ILE A 80 5.08 10.43 -6.95
C ILE A 80 5.63 9.52 -5.87
N THR A 81 6.79 8.93 -6.13
CA THR A 81 7.54 8.18 -5.10
C THR A 81 8.35 9.15 -4.23
N SER A 82 8.57 8.81 -2.97
CA SER A 82 9.36 9.61 -2.03
C SER A 82 10.22 8.71 -1.13
N ASN A 83 11.19 9.31 -0.44
CA ASN A 83 12.10 8.63 0.47
C ASN A 83 11.55 8.45 1.90
N MET A 84 10.26 8.64 2.14
CA MET A 84 9.71 8.59 3.51
C MET A 84 9.94 7.25 4.21
N GLN A 85 9.83 6.12 3.50
CA GLN A 85 10.12 4.80 4.08
C GLN A 85 11.62 4.63 4.39
N TYR A 86 12.48 5.13 3.52
CA TYR A 86 13.93 5.16 3.75
C TYR A 86 14.27 5.94 5.03
N LEU A 87 13.67 7.12 5.20
CA LEU A 87 13.85 7.94 6.40
C LEU A 87 13.32 7.24 7.66
N ALA A 88 12.17 6.58 7.56
CA ALA A 88 11.62 5.80 8.68
C ALA A 88 12.53 4.62 9.06
N ALA A 89 13.14 3.93 8.09
CA ALA A 89 14.11 2.87 8.34
C ALA A 89 15.41 3.42 8.94
N LEU A 90 15.87 4.58 8.49
CA LEU A 90 17.06 5.26 9.03
C LEU A 90 16.89 5.58 10.53
N LEU A 91 15.73 6.07 10.94
CA LEU A 91 15.43 6.38 12.34
C LEU A 91 15.57 5.16 13.26
N LYS A 92 15.37 3.94 12.75
CA LYS A 92 15.47 2.67 13.51
C LYS A 92 16.90 2.14 13.63
N THR A 93 17.88 2.71 12.91
CA THR A 93 19.28 2.27 13.00
C THR A 93 19.90 2.62 14.35
N GLU A 94 20.74 1.73 14.88
CA GLU A 94 21.45 1.96 16.14
C GLU A 94 22.30 3.25 16.09
N THR A 95 23.00 3.47 14.98
CA THR A 95 23.81 4.66 14.73
C THR A 95 23.00 5.96 14.87
N TYR A 96 21.76 5.97 14.31
CA TYR A 96 20.89 7.13 14.44
C TYR A 96 20.31 7.26 15.85
N GLN A 97 19.89 6.17 16.47
CA GLN A 97 19.32 6.13 17.83
C GLN A 97 20.33 6.64 18.87
N THR A 98 21.57 6.18 18.82
CA THR A 98 22.64 6.58 19.74
C THR A 98 23.25 7.95 19.46
N GLY A 99 23.04 8.49 18.24
CA GLY A 99 23.66 9.75 17.82
C GLY A 99 25.10 9.63 17.35
N ALA A 100 25.61 8.42 17.16
CA ALA A 100 26.97 8.15 16.65
C ALA A 100 27.06 8.39 15.12
N LEU A 101 26.63 9.57 14.69
CA LEU A 101 26.55 9.95 13.28
C LEU A 101 27.93 10.23 12.71
N PHE A 102 28.22 9.75 11.50
CA PHE A 102 29.46 10.00 10.79
C PHE A 102 29.22 10.19 9.29
N THR A 103 30.16 10.86 8.62
CA THR A 103 30.12 11.07 7.17
C THR A 103 30.21 9.72 6.46
N GLY A 104 29.26 9.42 5.58
CA GLY A 104 29.25 8.15 4.84
C GLY A 104 28.40 7.03 5.49
N MET A 105 27.74 7.28 6.63
CA MET A 105 26.88 6.28 7.28
C MET A 105 25.77 5.75 6.37
N LEU A 106 25.39 6.50 5.34
CA LEU A 106 24.36 6.13 4.38
C LEU A 106 24.90 5.41 3.14
N LYS A 107 26.24 5.28 2.99
CA LYS A 107 26.86 4.76 1.77
C LYS A 107 26.37 3.36 1.40
N ASP A 108 26.20 2.49 2.40
CA ASP A 108 25.76 1.11 2.21
C ASP A 108 24.38 0.85 2.83
N PHE A 109 23.67 1.91 3.24
CA PHE A 109 22.35 1.80 3.84
C PHE A 109 21.27 1.72 2.75
N MET A 110 20.85 0.51 2.44
CA MET A 110 19.82 0.20 1.44
C MET A 110 18.68 -0.59 2.09
N PRO A 111 17.80 0.08 2.86
CA PRO A 111 16.69 -0.60 3.52
C PRO A 111 15.67 -1.10 2.48
N GLN A 112 15.06 -2.24 2.77
CA GLN A 112 13.93 -2.71 1.98
C GLN A 112 12.70 -1.82 2.26
N GLU A 113 12.05 -1.38 1.21
CA GLU A 113 10.76 -0.69 1.35
C GLU A 113 9.64 -1.74 1.42
N HIS A 114 8.92 -1.77 2.54
CA HIS A 114 7.73 -2.62 2.68
C HIS A 114 6.58 -2.07 1.84
N ALA A 115 6.61 -2.37 0.55
CA ALA A 115 5.66 -1.82 -0.42
C ALA A 115 5.46 -2.72 -1.63
N ILE A 116 4.33 -2.48 -2.32
CA ILE A 116 4.02 -3.00 -3.65
C ILE A 116 3.89 -1.82 -4.60
N GLU A 117 4.58 -1.90 -5.73
CA GLU A 117 4.51 -0.93 -6.82
C GLU A 117 3.51 -1.40 -7.88
N VAL A 118 2.63 -0.53 -8.31
CA VAL A 118 1.66 -0.79 -9.38
C VAL A 118 2.31 -0.49 -10.73
N LEU A 119 2.54 -1.52 -11.53
CA LEU A 119 3.05 -1.40 -12.90
C LEU A 119 1.91 -1.21 -13.92
N ASP A 120 0.76 -1.83 -13.64
CA ASP A 120 -0.51 -1.68 -14.36
C ASP A 120 -1.65 -1.84 -13.35
N GLY A 121 -2.57 -0.89 -13.30
CA GLY A 121 -3.74 -0.93 -12.41
C GLY A 121 -4.89 -1.81 -12.90
N GLY A 122 -4.77 -2.43 -14.08
CA GLY A 122 -5.87 -3.18 -14.69
C GLY A 122 -7.03 -2.29 -15.11
N VAL A 123 -8.22 -2.88 -15.24
CA VAL A 123 -9.44 -2.12 -15.57
C VAL A 123 -9.87 -1.27 -14.37
N GLN A 124 -9.95 -1.89 -13.21
CA GLN A 124 -10.30 -1.22 -11.96
C GLN A 124 -9.76 -2.02 -10.78
N THR A 125 -8.78 -1.48 -10.11
CA THR A 125 -8.27 -2.01 -8.86
C THR A 125 -8.41 -0.99 -7.76
N THR A 126 -8.99 -1.40 -6.62
CA THR A 126 -9.21 -0.54 -5.46
C THR A 126 -8.74 -1.22 -4.18
N VAL A 127 -8.39 -0.44 -3.18
CA VAL A 127 -8.19 -0.94 -1.83
C VAL A 127 -9.55 -1.10 -1.16
N GLN A 128 -9.78 -2.24 -0.55
CA GLN A 128 -11.00 -2.52 0.22
C GLN A 128 -10.64 -3.15 1.56
N ASP A 129 -11.51 -2.99 2.55
CA ASP A 129 -11.47 -3.70 3.82
C ASP A 129 -12.89 -4.17 4.20
N TYR A 130 -12.99 -5.19 5.05
CA TYR A 130 -14.27 -5.67 5.56
C TYR A 130 -14.53 -5.10 6.96
N PRO A 131 -15.76 -4.70 7.27
CA PRO A 131 -16.98 -4.69 6.45
C PRO A 131 -17.16 -3.43 5.59
N GLY A 132 -16.17 -2.53 5.52
CA GLY A 132 -16.27 -1.24 4.85
C GLY A 132 -16.86 -0.13 5.75
N MET A 133 -17.39 0.94 5.16
CA MET A 133 -17.88 2.14 5.84
C MET A 133 -19.32 1.98 6.34
N ILE A 134 -19.54 1.17 7.38
CA ILE A 134 -20.86 0.88 7.91
C ILE A 134 -21.42 2.06 8.71
N GLY A 135 -22.73 2.35 8.55
CA GLY A 135 -23.45 3.30 9.39
C GLY A 135 -23.53 4.73 8.84
N TYR A 136 -23.10 4.99 7.60
CA TYR A 136 -23.04 6.34 7.03
C TYR A 136 -24.04 6.61 5.91
N TRP A 137 -25.05 5.75 5.71
CA TRP A 137 -26.10 5.96 4.73
C TRP A 137 -26.82 7.29 4.86
N PHE A 138 -27.01 7.78 6.10
CA PHE A 138 -27.70 9.03 6.37
C PHE A 138 -26.96 10.27 5.84
N VAL A 139 -25.67 10.17 5.55
CA VAL A 139 -24.88 11.23 4.89
C VAL A 139 -24.54 10.89 3.44
N GLY A 140 -25.20 9.86 2.86
CA GLY A 140 -25.02 9.48 1.46
C GLY A 140 -23.77 8.63 1.19
N VAL A 141 -23.11 8.07 2.20
CA VAL A 141 -21.96 7.19 2.03
C VAL A 141 -22.41 5.74 2.12
N PRO A 142 -22.31 4.96 1.01
CA PRO A 142 -22.63 3.53 1.03
C PRO A 142 -21.55 2.76 1.82
N PRO A 143 -21.82 1.52 2.24
CA PRO A 143 -20.86 0.72 3.01
C PRO A 143 -19.51 0.53 2.32
N CYS A 144 -19.44 0.60 0.98
CA CYS A 144 -18.23 0.24 0.25
C CYS A 144 -17.78 -1.18 0.60
N GLY A 145 -16.48 -1.42 0.77
CA GLY A 145 -15.97 -2.74 1.10
C GLY A 145 -15.90 -3.68 -0.11
N PRO A 146 -15.44 -4.94 0.10
CA PRO A 146 -15.28 -5.89 -0.97
C PRO A 146 -16.64 -6.36 -1.50
N MET A 147 -16.81 -6.41 -2.83
CA MET A 147 -18.04 -6.87 -3.48
C MET A 147 -18.37 -8.32 -3.12
N ASP A 148 -17.35 -9.18 -3.03
CA ASP A 148 -17.44 -10.56 -2.55
C ASP A 148 -16.71 -10.68 -1.21
N ALA A 149 -17.41 -10.27 -0.15
CA ALA A 149 -16.90 -10.30 1.22
C ALA A 149 -16.45 -11.69 1.67
N TYR A 150 -17.06 -12.76 1.13
CA TYR A 150 -16.71 -14.13 1.51
C TYR A 150 -15.31 -14.49 1.01
N ASN A 151 -15.03 -14.30 -0.28
CA ASN A 151 -13.71 -14.56 -0.84
C ASN A 151 -12.63 -13.66 -0.24
N PHE A 152 -12.94 -12.40 0.03
CA PHE A 152 -12.03 -11.46 0.68
C PHE A 152 -11.61 -11.96 2.08
N ARG A 153 -12.59 -12.35 2.91
CA ARG A 153 -12.33 -12.83 4.28
C ARG A 153 -11.58 -14.16 4.29
N ILE A 154 -11.92 -15.09 3.37
CA ILE A 154 -11.17 -16.35 3.20
C ILE A 154 -9.69 -16.08 2.96
N GLY A 155 -9.36 -15.20 2.04
CA GLY A 155 -7.97 -14.89 1.73
C GLY A 155 -7.22 -14.29 2.93
N ASN A 156 -7.86 -13.40 3.69
CA ASN A 156 -7.29 -12.89 4.94
C ASN A 156 -7.13 -14.01 5.99
N SER A 157 -8.10 -14.91 6.13
CA SER A 157 -8.02 -16.05 7.05
C SER A 157 -6.87 -17.01 6.71
N ILE A 158 -6.65 -17.31 5.42
CA ILE A 158 -5.54 -18.16 4.95
C ILE A 158 -4.18 -17.55 5.34
N LEU A 159 -4.07 -16.22 5.32
CA LEU A 159 -2.87 -15.47 5.72
C LEU A 159 -2.75 -15.25 7.24
N GLY A 160 -3.73 -15.70 8.03
CA GLY A 160 -3.79 -15.41 9.46
C GLY A 160 -4.00 -13.93 9.80
N ASN A 161 -4.51 -13.15 8.85
CA ASN A 161 -4.86 -11.75 9.05
C ASN A 161 -6.19 -11.63 9.80
N ASP A 162 -6.42 -10.45 10.40
CA ASP A 162 -7.77 -10.02 10.76
C ASP A 162 -8.64 -9.92 9.50
N GLU A 163 -9.93 -10.26 9.60
CA GLU A 163 -10.87 -10.22 8.47
C GLU A 163 -11.01 -8.83 7.85
N SER A 164 -10.72 -7.80 8.64
CA SER A 164 -10.76 -6.38 8.25
C SER A 164 -9.43 -5.87 7.65
N ALA A 165 -8.40 -6.71 7.55
CA ALA A 165 -7.13 -6.28 6.98
C ALA A 165 -7.31 -5.81 5.54
N PRO A 166 -6.81 -4.61 5.18
CA PRO A 166 -6.98 -4.06 3.84
C PRO A 166 -6.34 -4.93 2.77
N GLY A 167 -7.03 -5.12 1.64
CA GLY A 167 -6.60 -5.86 0.47
C GLY A 167 -6.93 -5.14 -0.83
N LEU A 168 -6.53 -5.70 -1.94
CA LEU A 168 -6.89 -5.19 -3.27
C LEU A 168 -8.03 -5.99 -3.86
N GLU A 169 -9.04 -5.28 -4.37
CA GLU A 169 -10.10 -5.83 -5.22
C GLU A 169 -9.82 -5.47 -6.67
N LEU A 170 -9.67 -6.48 -7.53
CA LEU A 170 -9.43 -6.38 -8.97
C LEU A 170 -10.71 -6.74 -9.72
N THR A 171 -11.06 -5.95 -10.74
CA THR A 171 -12.30 -6.10 -11.51
C THR A 171 -12.02 -6.48 -12.95
N LEU A 172 -12.63 -7.58 -13.43
CA LEU A 172 -12.63 -8.10 -14.82
C LEU A 172 -11.25 -8.46 -15.37
N ARG A 173 -10.33 -7.50 -15.46
CA ARG A 173 -8.93 -7.68 -15.82
C ARG A 173 -8.06 -7.08 -14.72
N GLY A 174 -7.22 -7.90 -14.14
CA GLY A 174 -6.23 -7.45 -13.17
C GLY A 174 -5.08 -6.71 -13.85
N GLY A 175 -4.17 -6.22 -13.04
CA GLY A 175 -3.00 -5.49 -13.49
C GLY A 175 -1.70 -6.25 -13.26
N SER A 176 -0.63 -5.52 -13.07
CA SER A 176 0.68 -6.06 -12.69
C SER A 176 1.31 -5.25 -11.55
N TYR A 177 1.97 -5.97 -10.65
CA TYR A 177 2.44 -5.44 -9.36
C TYR A 177 3.84 -5.96 -9.10
N ARG A 178 4.77 -5.07 -8.73
CA ARG A 178 6.13 -5.43 -8.31
C ARG A 178 6.23 -5.39 -6.79
N PHE A 179 6.68 -6.48 -6.21
CA PHE A 179 6.99 -6.53 -4.77
C PHE A 179 8.34 -5.84 -4.51
N ARG A 180 8.39 -4.85 -3.63
CA ARG A 180 9.64 -4.17 -3.24
C ARG A 180 10.32 -4.82 -2.04
N THR A 181 9.64 -5.79 -1.43
CA THR A 181 10.13 -6.61 -0.31
C THR A 181 9.67 -8.04 -0.48
N THR A 182 10.25 -8.96 0.29
CA THR A 182 9.71 -10.32 0.42
C THR A 182 8.36 -10.25 1.12
N VAL A 183 7.35 -10.95 0.58
CA VAL A 183 5.98 -10.90 1.07
C VAL A 183 5.28 -12.25 0.91
N SER A 184 4.42 -12.59 1.86
CA SER A 184 3.46 -13.69 1.72
C SER A 184 2.11 -13.11 1.30
N PHE A 185 1.47 -13.72 0.31
CA PHE A 185 0.19 -13.25 -0.19
C PHE A 185 -0.74 -14.41 -0.58
N CYS A 186 -2.01 -14.12 -0.74
CA CYS A 186 -3.03 -15.06 -1.19
C CYS A 186 -3.92 -14.40 -2.24
N ILE A 187 -4.32 -15.18 -3.24
CA ILE A 187 -5.26 -14.76 -4.28
C ILE A 187 -6.55 -15.57 -4.13
N THR A 188 -7.69 -14.89 -4.10
CA THR A 188 -9.01 -15.51 -4.00
C THR A 188 -10.00 -14.86 -4.97
N GLY A 189 -11.18 -15.46 -5.14
CA GLY A 189 -12.23 -14.98 -6.03
C GLY A 189 -12.15 -15.55 -7.43
N ALA A 190 -12.37 -14.72 -8.44
CA ALA A 190 -12.35 -15.12 -9.85
C ALA A 190 -10.92 -15.41 -10.34
N ASP A 191 -10.77 -16.41 -11.22
CA ASP A 191 -9.47 -16.78 -11.76
C ASP A 191 -9.06 -15.84 -12.92
N MET A 192 -8.09 -14.98 -12.66
CA MET A 192 -7.45 -14.07 -13.63
C MET A 192 -6.08 -14.59 -14.08
N LYS A 193 -5.82 -15.90 -13.98
CA LYS A 193 -4.57 -16.53 -14.43
C LYS A 193 -3.33 -15.81 -13.93
N ALA A 194 -3.23 -15.71 -12.61
CA ALA A 194 -2.13 -15.02 -11.96
C ALA A 194 -0.79 -15.73 -12.21
N THR A 195 0.22 -14.95 -12.53
CA THR A 195 1.60 -15.45 -12.72
C THR A 195 2.58 -14.61 -11.87
N LEU A 196 3.57 -15.27 -11.28
CA LEU A 196 4.70 -14.63 -10.62
C LEU A 196 5.95 -14.85 -11.50
N ASP A 197 6.52 -13.77 -12.04
CA ASP A 197 7.60 -13.80 -13.04
C ASP A 197 7.32 -14.76 -14.20
N GLY A 198 6.05 -14.82 -14.64
CA GLY A 198 5.61 -15.66 -15.76
C GLY A 198 5.26 -17.11 -15.40
N VAL A 199 5.47 -17.54 -14.16
CA VAL A 199 5.08 -18.86 -13.66
C VAL A 199 3.68 -18.78 -13.05
N GLU A 200 2.75 -19.63 -13.49
CA GLU A 200 1.39 -19.68 -12.96
C GLU A 200 1.42 -20.05 -11.46
N ILE A 201 0.65 -19.33 -10.66
CA ILE A 201 0.59 -19.54 -9.22
C ILE A 201 -0.83 -19.96 -8.79
N PRO A 202 -0.93 -20.77 -7.74
CA PRO A 202 -2.21 -21.26 -7.27
C PRO A 202 -3.02 -20.18 -6.53
N MET A 203 -4.34 -20.34 -6.54
CA MET A 203 -5.28 -19.57 -5.76
C MET A 203 -5.62 -20.28 -4.43
N TYR A 204 -6.14 -19.51 -3.47
CA TYR A 204 -6.60 -20.00 -2.15
C TYR A 204 -5.51 -20.72 -1.35
N GLN A 205 -4.30 -20.28 -1.48
CA GLN A 205 -3.17 -20.72 -0.64
C GLN A 205 -2.15 -19.60 -0.48
N VAL A 206 -1.29 -19.75 0.53
CA VAL A 206 -0.15 -18.84 0.74
C VAL A 206 0.87 -19.03 -0.38
N VAL A 207 1.26 -17.92 -0.98
CA VAL A 207 2.34 -17.82 -1.97
C VAL A 207 3.36 -16.81 -1.44
N HIS A 208 4.65 -17.14 -1.60
CA HIS A 208 5.74 -16.25 -1.22
C HIS A 208 6.35 -15.59 -2.45
N ALA A 209 6.49 -14.29 -2.40
CA ALA A 209 7.24 -13.54 -3.40
C ALA A 209 8.50 -12.95 -2.78
N SER A 210 9.59 -13.01 -3.51
CA SER A 210 10.84 -12.29 -3.18
C SER A 210 10.76 -10.84 -3.66
N ALA A 211 11.62 -10.00 -3.10
CA ALA A 211 11.77 -8.64 -3.57
C ALA A 211 12.06 -8.60 -5.09
N MET A 212 11.49 -7.61 -5.77
CA MET A 212 11.57 -7.34 -7.21
C MET A 212 10.78 -8.29 -8.13
N GLN A 213 10.20 -9.38 -7.62
CA GLN A 213 9.31 -10.23 -8.43
C GLN A 213 8.04 -9.49 -8.85
N VAL A 214 7.52 -9.88 -10.03
CA VAL A 214 6.35 -9.25 -10.64
C VAL A 214 5.19 -10.23 -10.67
N LEU A 215 4.12 -9.87 -9.97
CA LEU A 215 2.82 -10.54 -10.04
C LEU A 215 2.01 -9.92 -11.18
N LYS A 216 1.50 -10.75 -12.09
CA LYS A 216 0.71 -10.31 -13.23
C LYS A 216 -0.59 -11.09 -13.33
N PHE A 217 -1.68 -10.39 -13.60
CA PHE A 217 -2.99 -10.93 -13.86
C PHE A 217 -3.41 -10.72 -15.32
N THR A 218 -4.33 -11.54 -15.80
CA THR A 218 -4.95 -11.42 -17.13
C THR A 218 -6.45 -11.15 -17.01
N ASP A 219 -7.19 -11.34 -18.10
CA ASP A 219 -8.65 -11.22 -18.12
C ASP A 219 -9.30 -12.40 -17.40
N CYS A 220 -10.36 -12.12 -16.67
CA CYS A 220 -11.20 -13.12 -16.04
C CYS A 220 -12.17 -13.74 -17.05
N LYS A 221 -12.21 -15.07 -17.15
CA LYS A 221 -13.16 -15.78 -18.00
C LYS A 221 -14.49 -16.06 -17.31
N VAL A 222 -14.45 -16.28 -16.00
CA VAL A 222 -15.62 -16.59 -15.18
C VAL A 222 -15.49 -15.87 -13.85
N GLY A 223 -16.59 -15.24 -13.43
CA GLY A 223 -16.59 -14.35 -12.28
C GLY A 223 -16.25 -12.92 -12.66
N MET A 224 -16.00 -12.06 -11.69
CA MET A 224 -15.77 -10.64 -11.93
C MET A 224 -14.72 -10.04 -10.99
N ARG A 225 -14.60 -10.54 -9.78
CA ARG A 225 -13.77 -9.96 -8.72
C ARG A 225 -12.70 -10.95 -8.27
N THR A 226 -11.47 -10.48 -8.24
CA THR A 226 -10.31 -11.19 -7.67
C THR A 226 -9.74 -10.35 -6.54
N TYR A 227 -9.28 -11.00 -5.51
CA TYR A 227 -8.68 -10.33 -4.34
C TYR A 227 -7.20 -10.71 -4.24
N LEU A 228 -6.36 -9.69 -4.09
CA LEU A 228 -4.96 -9.83 -3.70
C LEU A 228 -4.83 -9.39 -2.24
N LEU A 229 -4.63 -10.36 -1.35
CA LEU A 229 -4.44 -10.16 0.08
C LEU A 229 -2.96 -10.40 0.40
N VAL A 230 -2.40 -9.62 1.30
CA VAL A 230 -1.00 -9.75 1.75
C VAL A 230 -0.96 -9.99 3.26
N ALA A 231 0.04 -10.70 3.75
CA ALA A 231 0.22 -10.90 5.18
C ALA A 231 0.35 -9.54 5.89
N GLY A 232 -0.38 -9.37 6.98
CA GLY A 232 -0.50 -8.12 7.72
C GLY A 232 -1.37 -7.05 7.06
N GLY A 233 -1.72 -7.18 5.77
CA GLY A 233 -2.52 -6.20 5.01
C GLY A 233 -1.72 -4.98 4.53
N PHE A 234 -2.41 -4.06 3.86
CA PHE A 234 -1.84 -2.79 3.41
C PHE A 234 -1.91 -1.73 4.52
N ASP A 235 -0.87 -0.88 4.61
CA ASP A 235 -0.87 0.29 5.51
C ASP A 235 -1.65 1.43 4.87
N MET A 236 -2.95 1.49 5.17
CA MET A 236 -3.89 2.46 4.62
C MET A 236 -4.53 3.33 5.71
N PRO A 237 -4.75 4.62 5.44
CA PRO A 237 -5.49 5.48 6.36
C PRO A 237 -6.94 5.01 6.47
N LYS A 238 -7.52 5.13 7.66
CA LYS A 238 -8.94 4.86 7.90
C LYS A 238 -9.73 6.16 7.83
N ILE A 239 -10.78 6.17 7.01
CA ILE A 239 -11.78 7.24 6.95
C ILE A 239 -13.12 6.63 7.32
N MET A 240 -13.83 7.24 8.24
CA MET A 240 -15.10 6.67 8.76
C MET A 240 -14.95 5.21 9.26
N GLY A 241 -13.80 4.91 9.88
CA GLY A 241 -13.49 3.59 10.44
C GLY A 241 -13.02 2.54 9.44
N SER A 242 -12.96 2.83 8.15
CA SER A 242 -12.62 1.89 7.07
C SER A 242 -11.50 2.43 6.17
N SER A 243 -10.73 1.50 5.61
CA SER A 243 -9.73 1.76 4.56
C SER A 243 -10.29 1.54 3.14
N SER A 244 -11.59 1.28 3.00
CA SER A 244 -12.20 1.05 1.68
C SER A 244 -12.22 2.31 0.83
N THR A 245 -12.10 2.11 -0.48
CA THR A 245 -12.20 3.19 -1.46
C THR A 245 -13.65 3.50 -1.77
N PHE A 246 -14.05 4.77 -1.66
CA PHE A 246 -15.30 5.28 -2.20
C PHE A 246 -15.01 6.17 -3.42
N ILE A 247 -15.10 5.60 -4.61
CA ILE A 247 -14.69 6.26 -5.87
C ILE A 247 -15.53 7.51 -6.15
N ASP A 248 -16.85 7.43 -5.99
CA ASP A 248 -17.76 8.55 -6.28
C ASP A 248 -17.54 9.71 -5.29
N GLY A 249 -17.30 9.39 -4.03
CA GLY A 249 -16.94 10.36 -2.99
C GLY A 249 -15.50 10.85 -3.06
N LYS A 250 -14.63 10.19 -3.84
CA LYS A 250 -13.20 10.51 -4.00
C LYS A 250 -12.42 10.52 -2.69
N PHE A 251 -12.71 9.57 -1.78
CA PHE A 251 -11.98 9.39 -0.54
C PHE A 251 -11.84 7.90 -0.14
N GLY A 252 -11.03 7.62 0.87
CA GLY A 252 -10.70 6.28 1.31
C GLY A 252 -9.68 5.58 0.40
N GLY A 253 -9.24 4.39 0.81
CA GLY A 253 -8.26 3.60 0.10
C GLY A 253 -7.01 4.37 -0.30
N HIS A 254 -6.55 4.15 -1.54
CA HIS A 254 -5.46 4.90 -2.13
C HIS A 254 -5.98 6.19 -2.78
N ASN A 255 -6.15 7.24 -1.97
CA ASN A 255 -6.60 8.57 -2.41
C ASN A 255 -7.96 8.59 -3.13
N GLY A 256 -8.91 7.74 -2.71
CA GLY A 256 -10.30 7.76 -3.22
C GLY A 256 -10.46 7.43 -4.69
N ARG A 257 -9.52 6.71 -5.29
CA ARG A 257 -9.52 6.37 -6.71
C ARG A 257 -9.01 4.94 -6.97
N THR A 258 -9.19 4.52 -8.19
CA THR A 258 -8.54 3.30 -8.71
C THR A 258 -7.04 3.47 -8.76
N LEU A 259 -6.31 2.35 -8.61
CA LEU A 259 -4.86 2.32 -8.72
C LEU A 259 -4.39 2.59 -10.15
N ARG A 260 -3.24 3.23 -10.27
CA ARG A 260 -2.62 3.60 -11.54
C ARG A 260 -1.15 3.18 -11.55
N THR A 261 -0.58 3.07 -12.71
CA THR A 261 0.87 2.88 -12.89
C THR A 261 1.66 3.93 -12.12
N GLY A 262 2.64 3.48 -11.36
CA GLY A 262 3.49 4.31 -10.53
C GLY A 262 2.99 4.49 -9.08
N ASP A 263 1.78 4.04 -8.75
CA ASP A 263 1.34 4.02 -7.36
C ASP A 263 2.19 3.06 -6.52
N VAL A 264 2.49 3.47 -5.30
CA VAL A 264 3.23 2.66 -4.33
C VAL A 264 2.38 2.48 -3.09
N LEU A 265 2.04 1.23 -2.80
CA LEU A 265 1.20 0.84 -1.68
C LEU A 265 2.08 0.32 -0.54
N ARG A 266 2.06 1.00 0.60
CA ARG A 266 2.79 0.56 1.79
C ARG A 266 2.16 -0.72 2.36
N LEU A 267 3.01 -1.62 2.85
CA LEU A 267 2.62 -2.81 3.60
C LEU A 267 2.87 -2.62 5.09
N GLN A 268 2.19 -3.42 5.91
CA GLN A 268 2.53 -3.56 7.32
C GLN A 268 3.91 -4.22 7.47
N GLU A 269 4.60 -3.99 8.60
CA GLU A 269 5.93 -4.53 8.84
C GLU A 269 5.98 -6.07 8.82
N LYS A 270 4.92 -6.74 9.30
CA LYS A 270 4.79 -8.20 9.27
C LYS A 270 4.13 -8.65 7.96
N CYS A 271 4.87 -8.58 6.87
CA CYS A 271 4.38 -8.99 5.56
C CYS A 271 4.84 -10.40 5.12
N VAL A 272 5.48 -11.16 6.01
CA VAL A 272 5.90 -12.55 5.76
C VAL A 272 5.38 -13.45 6.88
N ILE A 273 4.87 -14.62 6.51
CA ILE A 273 4.43 -15.69 7.41
C ILE A 273 5.08 -17.00 6.97
N ASP A 274 5.36 -17.89 7.93
CA ASP A 274 5.96 -19.20 7.65
C ASP A 274 4.91 -20.26 7.28
N SER A 275 3.62 -19.93 7.39
CA SER A 275 2.51 -20.84 7.07
C SER A 275 2.42 -21.08 5.57
N ILE A 276 2.06 -22.33 5.21
CA ILE A 276 1.71 -22.76 3.87
C ILE A 276 0.22 -23.11 3.77
N ASP A 277 -0.61 -22.51 4.61
CA ASP A 277 -2.02 -22.79 4.68
C ASP A 277 -2.71 -22.62 3.33
N SER A 278 -3.65 -23.52 3.06
CA SER A 278 -4.41 -23.54 1.83
C SER A 278 -5.85 -24.01 2.08
N MET A 279 -6.77 -23.50 1.28
CA MET A 279 -8.15 -23.99 1.29
C MET A 279 -8.29 -25.19 0.32
N PRO A 280 -8.73 -26.37 0.80
CA PRO A 280 -9.00 -27.51 -0.07
C PRO A 280 -10.01 -27.15 -1.17
N GLU A 281 -9.78 -27.64 -2.39
CA GLU A 281 -10.58 -27.29 -3.59
C GLU A 281 -12.08 -27.50 -3.40
N LYS A 282 -12.48 -28.56 -2.71
CA LYS A 282 -13.90 -28.89 -2.43
C LYS A 282 -14.65 -27.79 -1.65
N TYR A 283 -13.94 -26.93 -0.93
CA TYR A 283 -14.53 -25.83 -0.15
C TYR A 283 -14.37 -24.46 -0.83
N ARG A 284 -13.63 -24.40 -1.95
CA ARG A 284 -13.44 -23.12 -2.67
C ARG A 284 -14.76 -22.69 -3.29
N PRO A 285 -15.16 -21.42 -3.12
CA PRO A 285 -16.33 -20.90 -3.78
C PRO A 285 -16.20 -21.01 -5.30
N LYS A 286 -17.25 -21.44 -5.96
CA LYS A 286 -17.30 -21.47 -7.42
C LYS A 286 -17.71 -20.08 -7.91
N PRO A 287 -16.90 -19.41 -8.74
CA PRO A 287 -17.31 -18.15 -9.34
C PRO A 287 -18.60 -18.37 -10.14
N VAL A 288 -19.55 -17.48 -9.97
CA VAL A 288 -20.79 -17.49 -10.75
C VAL A 288 -20.80 -16.35 -11.75
N SER A 289 -21.24 -16.63 -12.96
CA SER A 289 -21.51 -15.62 -13.97
C SER A 289 -23.01 -15.41 -14.04
N TYR A 290 -23.50 -14.29 -13.55
CA TYR A 290 -24.89 -13.91 -13.70
C TYR A 290 -25.05 -12.98 -14.90
N THR A 291 -25.92 -13.34 -15.83
CA THR A 291 -26.36 -12.47 -16.92
C THR A 291 -27.44 -11.48 -16.46
N HIS A 292 -28.01 -11.68 -15.28
CA HIS A 292 -29.05 -10.81 -14.69
C HIS A 292 -28.75 -10.64 -13.19
N LEU A 293 -28.52 -9.41 -12.77
CA LEU A 293 -28.60 -9.02 -11.37
C LEU A 293 -30.10 -8.94 -11.01
N ARG A 294 -30.57 -9.81 -10.13
CA ARG A 294 -31.84 -9.56 -9.46
C ARG A 294 -31.61 -8.46 -8.44
N ALA A 295 -32.33 -7.36 -8.63
CA ALA A 295 -32.41 -6.27 -7.66
C ALA A 295 -33.06 -6.77 -6.35
#